data_25f14f53cfb525a64c876caaa04d77ac
#
_entry.id   25f14f53cfb525a64c876caaa04d77ac
#
_cell.length_a   1.000
_cell.length_b   1.000
_cell.length_c   1.000
_cell.angle_alpha   90.00
_cell.angle_beta   90.00
_cell.angle_gamma   90.00
#
_symmetry.space_group_name_H-M   'P 1'
#
loop_
_entity.id
_entity.type
_entity.pdbx_description
1 polymer ?
#
loop_
_entity_poly.entity_id
_entity_poly.type
_entity_poly.pdbx_seq_one_letter_code
_entity_poly.pdbx_strand_id
1 'polypeptide(L)'
;MSRATEKSAVTRNSAKVQKRVVTRKSAVNQNGVQRVGAAIKTARLRYTGALSALSADERASLMRRTNASDSLVRERTEEIVRRVRSDGDRALREMAVAFDGVTLDALEVPRAVRQRALAEIDPVLRSALEHAAWNITLVHSAAPPRAVEIKTEPGVTVGRRPDPLRRVGIYSPGGRAAYASSVLMAGIPAKVARVSEIILCSPPQKDGYPAKVVLAACEIAGVDRVFALGGAGAIAAMAYGTESVPRVDRIVGPGNAYVAEAKLQVSRDVGIDSP
;
A
#
# COMPACT_ATOMS: atom_id res chain seq x y z
N MET A 1 58.79 21.03 8.79
CA MET A 1 58.97 19.98 7.76
C MET A 1 57.95 18.88 8.01
N SER A 2 57.32 18.46 6.94
CA SER A 2 56.36 17.33 6.81
C SER A 2 54.88 17.60 7.06
N ARG A 3 54.20 18.17 6.06
CA ARG A 3 52.77 18.09 5.80
C ARG A 3 52.50 18.00 4.28
N ALA A 4 53.16 17.04 3.61
CA ALA A 4 53.05 16.92 2.15
C ALA A 4 52.86 15.49 1.62
N THR A 5 52.59 14.48 2.47
CA THR A 5 52.56 13.07 2.05
C THR A 5 51.23 12.36 2.16
N GLU A 6 50.14 13.02 2.64
CA GLU A 6 48.82 12.34 2.80
C GLU A 6 47.82 12.63 1.70
N LYS A 7 48.05 13.50 0.75
CA LYS A 7 47.10 13.81 -0.34
C LYS A 7 47.21 12.93 -1.58
N SER A 8 48.16 12.01 -1.65
CA SER A 8 48.39 11.18 -2.86
C SER A 8 47.71 9.81 -2.83
N ALA A 9 47.18 9.36 -1.68
CA ALA A 9 46.60 8.02 -1.55
C ALA A 9 45.08 7.95 -1.83
N VAL A 10 44.36 9.07 -1.72
CA VAL A 10 42.89 9.08 -1.87
C VAL A 10 42.48 9.16 -3.35
N THR A 11 43.30 9.66 -4.21
CA THR A 11 42.95 9.87 -5.64
C THR A 11 43.16 8.63 -6.53
N ARG A 12 43.83 7.58 -6.03
CA ARG A 12 44.10 6.35 -6.82
C ARG A 12 43.03 5.24 -6.62
N ASN A 13 42.14 5.36 -5.68
CA ASN A 13 41.11 4.32 -5.40
C ASN A 13 39.79 4.57 -6.12
N SER A 14 39.54 5.75 -6.65
CA SER A 14 38.30 6.07 -7.41
C SER A 14 38.28 5.50 -8.83
N ALA A 15 39.41 5.17 -9.42
CA ALA A 15 39.49 4.68 -10.79
C ALA A 15 39.31 3.15 -10.93
N LYS A 16 39.36 2.39 -9.84
CA LYS A 16 39.29 0.92 -9.88
C LYS A 16 37.89 0.35 -9.63
N VAL A 17 36.90 1.16 -9.21
CA VAL A 17 35.53 0.71 -8.96
C VAL A 17 34.66 0.73 -10.22
N GLN A 18 35.08 1.43 -11.27
CA GLN A 18 34.28 1.58 -12.51
C GLN A 18 34.41 0.46 -13.55
N LYS A 19 35.19 -0.60 -13.33
CA LYS A 19 35.42 -1.67 -14.34
C LYS A 19 34.89 -3.05 -13.95
N ARG A 20 33.92 -3.18 -13.08
CA ARG A 20 33.29 -4.47 -12.71
C ARG A 20 31.77 -4.51 -12.81
N VAL A 21 31.21 -3.97 -13.88
CA VAL A 21 29.85 -4.33 -14.36
C VAL A 21 30.05 -5.02 -15.72
N VAL A 22 30.47 -6.09 -15.63
CA VAL A 22 30.29 -7.45 -16.03
C VAL A 22 29.36 -7.81 -17.16
N THR A 23 29.97 -8.16 -18.21
CA THR A 23 29.50 -9.17 -19.17
C THR A 23 29.46 -10.56 -18.50
N ARG A 24 28.30 -11.03 -18.09
CA ARG A 24 28.03 -12.46 -17.93
C ARG A 24 27.60 -13.02 -19.29
N LYS A 25 28.54 -13.67 -19.98
CA LYS A 25 28.24 -14.55 -21.10
C LYS A 25 27.39 -15.72 -20.57
N SER A 26 26.28 -15.98 -21.26
CA SER A 26 25.40 -17.13 -21.03
C SER A 26 26.17 -18.43 -21.17
N ALA A 27 26.24 -19.22 -20.11
CA ALA A 27 26.62 -20.63 -20.19
C ALA A 27 25.37 -21.45 -20.56
N VAL A 28 25.43 -22.14 -21.67
CA VAL A 28 24.42 -23.11 -22.13
C VAL A 28 24.58 -24.36 -21.28
N ASN A 29 23.51 -24.75 -20.58
CA ASN A 29 23.45 -26.01 -19.88
C ASN A 29 22.93 -27.11 -20.83
N GLN A 30 23.46 -28.32 -20.73
CA GLN A 30 23.29 -29.43 -21.67
C GLN A 30 21.88 -30.05 -21.81
N ASN A 31 20.83 -29.40 -21.28
CA ASN A 31 19.46 -29.91 -21.32
C ASN A 31 18.47 -29.06 -22.14
N GLY A 32 18.93 -28.41 -23.20
CA GLY A 32 18.05 -27.94 -24.29
C GLY A 32 16.85 -27.05 -23.96
N VAL A 33 16.75 -26.43 -22.78
CA VAL A 33 15.66 -25.51 -22.45
C VAL A 33 16.09 -24.09 -22.79
N GLN A 34 15.60 -23.57 -23.91
CA GLN A 34 15.69 -22.16 -24.24
C GLN A 34 14.94 -21.33 -23.21
N ARG A 35 15.66 -20.69 -22.29
CA ARG A 35 15.11 -19.59 -21.52
C ARG A 35 14.96 -18.38 -22.45
N VAL A 36 13.72 -18.03 -22.79
CA VAL A 36 13.38 -16.76 -23.42
C VAL A 36 13.80 -15.66 -22.45
N GLY A 37 14.94 -15.04 -22.74
CA GLY A 37 15.42 -13.89 -21.99
C GLY A 37 14.51 -12.70 -22.24
N ALA A 38 13.60 -12.43 -21.33
CA ALA A 38 12.95 -11.13 -21.28
C ALA A 38 14.05 -10.08 -21.14
N ALA A 39 14.21 -9.21 -22.14
CA ALA A 39 15.13 -8.10 -22.10
C ALA A 39 14.77 -7.24 -20.87
N ILE A 40 15.60 -7.31 -19.85
CA ILE A 40 15.51 -6.39 -18.70
C ILE A 40 15.75 -5.00 -19.31
N LYS A 41 14.69 -4.21 -19.47
CA LYS A 41 14.82 -2.79 -19.78
C LYS A 41 15.64 -2.19 -18.64
N THR A 42 16.91 -1.93 -18.89
CA THR A 42 17.78 -1.23 -17.94
C THR A 42 17.12 0.09 -17.61
N ALA A 43 16.71 0.27 -16.36
CA ALA A 43 16.17 1.53 -15.89
C ALA A 43 17.26 2.58 -16.08
N ARG A 44 17.04 3.55 -16.96
CA ARG A 44 17.92 4.71 -17.10
C ARG A 44 17.67 5.62 -15.93
N LEU A 45 18.65 5.74 -15.04
CA LEU A 45 18.63 6.77 -14.01
C LEU A 45 18.62 8.13 -14.68
N ARG A 46 17.73 9.02 -14.27
CA ARG A 46 17.60 10.38 -14.82
C ARG A 46 18.83 11.21 -14.50
N TYR A 47 19.41 10.99 -13.34
CA TYR A 47 20.61 11.68 -12.86
C TYR A 47 21.61 10.65 -12.34
N THR A 48 22.89 10.82 -12.76
CA THR A 48 24.01 10.01 -12.31
C THR A 48 25.20 10.92 -12.10
N GLY A 49 25.86 10.86 -10.94
CA GLY A 49 27.05 11.67 -10.63
C GLY A 49 26.97 12.37 -9.28
N ALA A 50 27.82 13.35 -9.07
CA ALA A 50 27.84 14.14 -7.84
C ALA A 50 26.69 15.15 -7.82
N LEU A 51 26.04 15.32 -6.67
CA LEU A 51 24.99 16.32 -6.48
C LEU A 51 25.46 17.75 -6.77
N SER A 52 26.75 18.04 -6.59
CA SER A 52 27.35 19.34 -6.89
C SER A 52 27.41 19.67 -8.39
N ALA A 53 27.30 18.64 -9.26
CA ALA A 53 27.30 18.81 -10.70
C ALA A 53 25.91 19.11 -11.28
N LEU A 54 24.84 18.99 -10.47
CA LEU A 54 23.49 19.29 -10.88
C LEU A 54 23.22 20.80 -10.85
N SER A 55 22.46 21.27 -11.84
CA SER A 55 21.93 22.65 -11.83
C SER A 55 20.97 22.85 -10.64
N ALA A 56 20.64 24.11 -10.33
CA ALA A 56 19.70 24.44 -9.28
C ALA A 56 18.32 23.80 -9.51
N ASP A 57 17.85 23.80 -10.78
CA ASP A 57 16.55 23.25 -11.16
C ASP A 57 16.53 21.72 -11.07
N GLU A 58 17.59 21.05 -11.51
CA GLU A 58 17.72 19.59 -11.38
C GLU A 58 17.74 19.17 -9.90
N ARG A 59 18.47 19.92 -9.07
CA ARG A 59 18.52 19.70 -7.63
C ARG A 59 17.17 19.92 -6.97
N ALA A 60 16.48 20.99 -7.32
CA ALA A 60 15.12 21.26 -6.86
C ALA A 60 14.15 20.16 -7.29
N SER A 61 14.27 19.66 -8.52
CA SER A 61 13.44 18.54 -9.03
C SER A 61 13.66 17.23 -8.26
N LEU A 62 14.92 16.91 -7.89
CA LEU A 62 15.24 15.75 -7.07
C LEU A 62 14.72 15.87 -5.63
N MET A 63 14.72 17.09 -5.08
CA MET A 63 14.31 17.36 -3.70
C MET A 63 12.81 17.55 -3.54
N ARG A 64 12.06 17.72 -4.62
CA ARG A 64 10.60 17.76 -4.60
C ARG A 64 10.04 16.40 -4.19
N ARG A 65 9.60 16.29 -2.96
CA ARG A 65 8.98 15.08 -2.40
C ARG A 65 7.49 14.95 -2.70
N THR A 66 6.86 16.05 -3.08
CA THR A 66 5.45 16.07 -3.43
C THR A 66 5.33 15.89 -4.94
N ASN A 67 4.65 14.84 -5.36
CA ASN A 67 4.06 14.75 -6.69
C ASN A 67 2.87 15.74 -6.79
N ALA A 68 3.05 16.93 -6.23
CA ALA A 68 2.05 17.98 -6.30
C ALA A 68 1.81 18.26 -7.78
N SER A 69 0.68 17.77 -8.26
CA SER A 69 0.06 18.19 -9.49
C SER A 69 0.64 17.58 -10.79
N ASP A 70 0.55 16.28 -10.93
CA ASP A 70 0.15 15.81 -12.24
C ASP A 70 -1.35 16.16 -12.38
N SER A 71 -1.67 17.28 -13.06
CA SER A 71 -3.05 17.73 -13.30
C SER A 71 -3.90 16.61 -13.88
N LEU A 72 -3.29 15.77 -14.72
CA LEU A 72 -3.92 14.61 -15.32
C LEU A 72 -4.32 13.55 -14.29
N VAL A 73 -3.48 13.30 -13.28
CA VAL A 73 -3.83 12.37 -12.19
C VAL A 73 -5.00 12.92 -11.40
N ARG A 74 -4.98 14.23 -11.08
CA ARG A 74 -6.05 14.90 -10.35
C ARG A 74 -7.38 14.80 -11.10
N GLU A 75 -7.43 15.23 -12.36
CA GLU A 75 -8.64 15.26 -13.19
C GLU A 75 -9.22 13.85 -13.37
N ARG A 76 -8.38 12.86 -13.69
CA ARG A 76 -8.81 11.46 -13.83
C ARG A 76 -9.31 10.88 -12.51
N THR A 77 -8.68 11.23 -11.41
CA THR A 77 -9.12 10.77 -10.08
C THR A 77 -10.47 11.40 -9.71
N GLU A 78 -10.65 12.69 -9.96
CA GLU A 78 -11.91 13.40 -9.75
C GLU A 78 -13.06 12.76 -10.53
N GLU A 79 -12.81 12.43 -11.80
CA GLU A 79 -13.79 11.72 -12.63
C GLU A 79 -14.15 10.35 -12.06
N ILE A 80 -13.14 9.56 -11.59
CA ILE A 80 -13.36 8.25 -10.96
C ILE A 80 -14.21 8.41 -9.70
N VAL A 81 -13.83 9.33 -8.82
CA VAL A 81 -14.51 9.58 -7.54
C VAL A 81 -15.97 10.01 -7.80
N ARG A 82 -16.19 10.93 -8.74
CA ARG A 82 -17.51 11.38 -9.13
C ARG A 82 -18.38 10.24 -9.66
N ARG A 83 -17.85 9.40 -10.56
CA ARG A 83 -18.55 8.24 -11.12
C ARG A 83 -18.94 7.21 -10.06
N VAL A 84 -18.03 6.89 -9.13
CA VAL A 84 -18.37 5.96 -8.05
C VAL A 84 -19.46 6.53 -7.15
N ARG A 85 -19.42 7.83 -6.87
CA ARG A 85 -20.43 8.50 -6.04
C ARG A 85 -21.81 8.52 -6.69
N SER A 86 -21.89 8.64 -8.04
CA SER A 86 -23.17 8.69 -8.77
C SER A 86 -23.70 7.31 -9.14
N ASP A 87 -22.84 6.38 -9.52
CA ASP A 87 -23.18 5.14 -10.19
C ASP A 87 -22.89 3.87 -9.36
N GLY A 88 -22.33 4.01 -8.17
CA GLY A 88 -22.13 2.96 -7.20
C GLY A 88 -21.38 1.73 -7.76
N ASP A 89 -21.91 0.56 -7.48
CA ASP A 89 -21.35 -0.72 -7.91
C ASP A 89 -21.21 -0.87 -9.41
N ARG A 90 -22.08 -0.22 -10.19
CA ARG A 90 -22.01 -0.25 -11.65
C ARG A 90 -20.69 0.36 -12.15
N ALA A 91 -20.34 1.55 -11.65
CA ALA A 91 -19.07 2.18 -11.99
C ALA A 91 -17.86 1.33 -11.60
N LEU A 92 -17.91 0.68 -10.43
CA LEU A 92 -16.82 -0.18 -9.95
C LEU A 92 -16.62 -1.42 -10.83
N ARG A 93 -17.70 -2.06 -11.31
CA ARG A 93 -17.61 -3.19 -12.25
C ARG A 93 -17.03 -2.75 -13.60
N GLU A 94 -17.47 -1.62 -14.14
CA GLU A 94 -16.92 -1.06 -15.38
C GLU A 94 -15.42 -0.74 -15.22
N MET A 95 -15.01 -0.20 -14.08
CA MET A 95 -13.59 0.07 -13.77
C MET A 95 -12.76 -1.20 -13.63
N ALA A 96 -13.31 -2.28 -13.05
CA ALA A 96 -12.62 -3.57 -12.98
C ALA A 96 -12.33 -4.13 -14.37
N VAL A 97 -13.28 -3.99 -15.31
CA VAL A 97 -13.05 -4.39 -16.70
C VAL A 97 -12.01 -3.49 -17.36
N ALA A 98 -12.12 -2.17 -17.19
CA ALA A 98 -11.27 -1.20 -17.89
C ALA A 98 -9.81 -1.18 -17.38
N PHE A 99 -9.59 -1.33 -16.07
CA PHE A 99 -8.28 -1.17 -15.45
C PHE A 99 -7.61 -2.49 -15.05
N ASP A 100 -8.41 -3.48 -14.63
CA ASP A 100 -7.90 -4.77 -14.15
C ASP A 100 -8.11 -5.89 -15.20
N GLY A 101 -8.96 -5.64 -16.23
CA GLY A 101 -9.26 -6.60 -17.29
C GLY A 101 -10.09 -7.80 -16.80
N VAL A 102 -10.93 -7.58 -15.76
CA VAL A 102 -11.69 -8.65 -15.11
C VAL A 102 -13.16 -8.26 -14.99
N THR A 103 -14.05 -9.18 -15.35
CA THR A 103 -15.48 -9.05 -15.07
C THR A 103 -15.78 -9.60 -13.68
N LEU A 104 -16.43 -8.81 -12.84
CA LEU A 104 -16.79 -9.18 -11.47
C LEU A 104 -18.32 -9.34 -11.35
N ASP A 105 -18.77 -10.54 -11.03
CA ASP A 105 -20.18 -10.80 -10.70
C ASP A 105 -20.53 -10.21 -9.33
N ALA A 106 -19.65 -10.42 -8.35
CA ALA A 106 -19.74 -9.84 -7.02
C ALA A 106 -18.47 -9.06 -6.68
N LEU A 107 -18.62 -7.90 -6.02
CA LEU A 107 -17.49 -7.10 -5.56
C LEU A 107 -16.91 -7.63 -4.26
N GLU A 108 -17.73 -8.24 -3.41
CA GLU A 108 -17.32 -8.85 -2.14
C GLU A 108 -16.78 -10.27 -2.35
N VAL A 109 -15.64 -10.53 -1.75
CA VAL A 109 -14.99 -11.86 -1.76
C VAL A 109 -15.62 -12.75 -0.69
N PRO A 110 -16.22 -13.90 -1.06
CA PRO A 110 -16.80 -14.82 -0.09
C PRO A 110 -15.79 -15.28 0.96
N ARG A 111 -16.22 -15.41 2.21
CA ARG A 111 -15.33 -15.86 3.30
C ARG A 111 -14.67 -17.22 3.01
N ALA A 112 -15.41 -18.12 2.39
CA ALA A 112 -14.89 -19.43 2.01
C ALA A 112 -13.68 -19.36 1.08
N VAL A 113 -13.62 -18.34 0.17
CA VAL A 113 -12.46 -18.10 -0.72
C VAL A 113 -11.25 -17.67 0.11
N ARG A 114 -11.43 -16.79 1.09
CA ARG A 114 -10.36 -16.32 1.97
C ARG A 114 -9.82 -17.45 2.85
N GLN A 115 -10.70 -18.26 3.43
CA GLN A 115 -10.32 -19.44 4.22
C GLN A 115 -9.55 -20.47 3.40
N ARG A 116 -9.99 -20.72 2.16
CA ARG A 116 -9.27 -21.58 1.21
C ARG A 116 -7.89 -21.01 0.90
N ALA A 117 -7.80 -19.69 0.63
CA ALA A 117 -6.51 -19.03 0.39
C ALA A 117 -5.55 -19.23 1.55
N LEU A 118 -6.00 -19.09 2.82
CA LEU A 118 -5.18 -19.36 4.00
C LEU A 118 -4.73 -20.83 4.11
N ALA A 119 -5.60 -21.76 3.71
CA ALA A 119 -5.26 -23.20 3.72
C ALA A 119 -4.25 -23.60 2.63
N GLU A 120 -4.28 -22.89 1.49
CA GLU A 120 -3.48 -23.23 0.29
C GLU A 120 -2.15 -22.46 0.17
N ILE A 121 -1.88 -21.43 0.98
CA ILE A 121 -0.57 -20.77 0.94
C ILE A 121 0.52 -21.70 1.51
N ASP A 122 1.76 -21.47 1.07
CA ASP A 122 2.91 -22.17 1.59
C ASP A 122 2.97 -22.16 3.11
N PRO A 123 3.17 -23.31 3.80
CA PRO A 123 3.16 -23.39 5.26
C PRO A 123 4.24 -22.52 5.93
N VAL A 124 5.42 -22.34 5.29
CA VAL A 124 6.48 -21.47 5.80
C VAL A 124 6.05 -20.01 5.73
N LEU A 125 5.43 -19.61 4.61
CA LEU A 125 4.87 -18.27 4.46
C LEU A 125 3.75 -18.02 5.47
N ARG A 126 2.86 -18.99 5.66
CA ARG A 126 1.79 -18.91 6.66
C ARG A 126 2.35 -18.68 8.06
N SER A 127 3.31 -19.50 8.48
CA SER A 127 3.97 -19.37 9.77
C SER A 127 4.63 -17.99 9.95
N ALA A 128 5.28 -17.48 8.91
CA ALA A 128 5.90 -16.15 8.92
C ALA A 128 4.86 -15.02 9.08
N LEU A 129 3.71 -15.11 8.42
CA LEU A 129 2.61 -14.15 8.55
C LEU A 129 1.97 -14.20 9.94
N GLU A 130 1.75 -15.41 10.48
CA GLU A 130 1.21 -15.59 11.83
C GLU A 130 2.17 -15.06 12.89
N HIS A 131 3.50 -15.27 12.73
CA HIS A 131 4.52 -14.72 13.62
C HIS A 131 4.56 -13.19 13.54
N ALA A 132 4.50 -12.61 12.34
CA ALA A 132 4.42 -11.16 12.15
C ALA A 132 3.14 -10.59 12.82
N ALA A 133 2.01 -11.27 12.66
CA ALA A 133 0.75 -10.89 13.30
C ALA A 133 0.85 -10.88 14.82
N TRP A 134 1.48 -11.90 15.39
CA TRP A 134 1.77 -11.98 16.82
C TRP A 134 2.58 -10.77 17.32
N ASN A 135 3.69 -10.45 16.64
CA ASN A 135 4.55 -9.34 17.00
C ASN A 135 3.81 -7.99 16.94
N ILE A 136 3.02 -7.76 15.89
CA ILE A 136 2.22 -6.54 15.75
C ILE A 136 1.19 -6.45 16.87
N THR A 137 0.52 -7.56 17.18
CA THR A 137 -0.48 -7.62 18.27
C THR A 137 0.19 -7.27 19.61
N LEU A 138 1.34 -7.86 19.90
CA LEU A 138 2.07 -7.62 21.14
C LEU A 138 2.42 -6.15 21.33
N VAL A 139 2.98 -5.52 20.29
CA VAL A 139 3.39 -4.10 20.32
C VAL A 139 2.17 -3.19 20.54
N HIS A 140 1.11 -3.38 19.78
CA HIS A 140 -0.07 -2.50 19.86
C HIS A 140 -0.89 -2.73 21.15
N SER A 141 -0.88 -3.95 21.69
CA SER A 141 -1.55 -4.25 22.96
C SER A 141 -0.81 -3.69 24.19
N ALA A 142 0.50 -3.41 24.07
CA ALA A 142 1.31 -2.91 25.18
C ALA A 142 0.99 -1.45 25.56
N ALA A 143 0.51 -0.64 24.61
CA ALA A 143 0.27 0.80 24.83
C ALA A 143 -1.09 1.27 24.26
N PRO A 144 -2.22 0.72 24.69
CA PRO A 144 -3.52 1.20 24.26
C PRO A 144 -3.77 2.62 24.76
N PRO A 145 -4.48 3.46 24.02
CA PRO A 145 -4.91 4.77 24.50
C PRO A 145 -5.73 4.61 25.78
N ARG A 146 -5.42 5.42 26.80
CA ARG A 146 -6.14 5.38 28.09
C ARG A 146 -7.03 6.62 28.23
N ALA A 147 -8.16 6.45 28.91
CA ALA A 147 -8.97 7.55 29.39
C ALA A 147 -8.19 8.31 30.47
N VAL A 148 -8.26 9.62 30.44
CA VAL A 148 -7.66 10.51 31.44
C VAL A 148 -8.72 11.52 31.85
N GLU A 149 -8.92 11.67 33.15
CA GLU A 149 -9.79 12.70 33.74
C GLU A 149 -9.02 13.46 34.81
N ILE A 150 -9.14 14.80 34.81
CA ILE A 150 -8.50 15.72 35.73
C ILE A 150 -9.57 16.67 36.24
N LYS A 151 -9.73 16.75 37.56
CA LYS A 151 -10.52 17.80 38.20
C LYS A 151 -9.68 19.06 38.32
N THR A 152 -10.03 20.10 37.59
CA THR A 152 -9.29 21.36 37.56
C THR A 152 -9.79 22.34 38.63
N GLU A 153 -11.10 22.35 38.87
CA GLU A 153 -11.78 23.20 39.86
C GLU A 153 -13.00 22.44 40.42
N PRO A 154 -13.60 22.92 41.55
CA PRO A 154 -14.84 22.36 42.06
C PRO A 154 -15.93 22.38 40.99
N GLY A 155 -16.46 21.19 40.63
CA GLY A 155 -17.49 21.03 39.61
C GLY A 155 -17.00 20.95 38.17
N VAL A 156 -15.69 21.16 37.89
CA VAL A 156 -15.10 21.08 36.53
C VAL A 156 -14.21 19.87 36.40
N THR A 157 -14.55 18.99 35.47
CA THR A 157 -13.73 17.83 35.08
C THR A 157 -13.37 17.94 33.60
N VAL A 158 -12.08 17.86 33.28
CA VAL A 158 -11.56 17.86 31.91
C VAL A 158 -10.94 16.49 31.65
N GLY A 159 -11.23 15.89 30.51
CA GLY A 159 -10.71 14.58 30.21
C GLY A 159 -10.62 14.27 28.72
N ARG A 160 -9.96 13.12 28.43
CA ARG A 160 -9.89 12.51 27.10
C ARG A 160 -10.33 11.07 27.23
N ARG A 161 -11.35 10.70 26.48
CA ARG A 161 -11.82 9.31 26.34
C ARG A 161 -11.59 8.83 24.91
N PRO A 162 -10.73 7.85 24.68
CA PRO A 162 -10.60 7.23 23.38
C PRO A 162 -11.78 6.30 23.13
N ASP A 163 -12.49 6.51 22.02
CA ASP A 163 -13.58 5.63 21.56
C ASP A 163 -13.17 4.94 20.25
N PRO A 164 -13.46 3.63 20.07
CA PRO A 164 -13.21 2.93 18.83
C PRO A 164 -14.00 3.52 17.67
N LEU A 165 -13.41 3.55 16.48
CA LEU A 165 -14.16 3.83 15.26
C LEU A 165 -15.15 2.68 14.99
N ARG A 166 -16.29 3.00 14.38
CA ARG A 166 -17.27 1.99 14.02
C ARG A 166 -16.77 1.12 12.89
N ARG A 167 -16.27 1.73 11.80
CA ARG A 167 -15.79 1.00 10.62
C ARG A 167 -14.53 1.62 10.04
N VAL A 168 -13.56 0.78 9.70
CA VAL A 168 -12.32 1.20 9.04
C VAL A 168 -12.17 0.47 7.72
N GLY A 169 -11.76 1.20 6.69
CA GLY A 169 -11.43 0.67 5.37
C GLY A 169 -9.91 0.59 5.19
N ILE A 170 -9.42 -0.57 4.81
CA ILE A 170 -8.03 -0.81 4.47
C ILE A 170 -7.90 -0.90 2.96
N TYR A 171 -6.98 -0.16 2.37
CA TYR A 171 -6.56 -0.36 1.00
C TYR A 171 -5.23 -1.13 0.98
N SER A 172 -5.21 -2.26 0.28
CA SER A 172 -3.98 -3.03 0.05
C SER A 172 -3.68 -3.13 -1.44
N PRO A 173 -2.52 -2.59 -1.91
CA PRO A 173 -2.11 -2.74 -3.30
C PRO A 173 -1.96 -4.21 -3.70
N GLY A 174 -2.32 -4.56 -4.95
CA GLY A 174 -2.26 -5.93 -5.45
C GLY A 174 -1.68 -6.08 -6.86
N GLY A 175 -1.27 -4.96 -7.51
CA GLY A 175 -0.88 -4.97 -8.92
C GLY A 175 0.44 -5.70 -9.20
N ARG A 176 1.60 -5.05 -8.95
CA ARG A 176 2.93 -5.62 -9.24
C ARG A 176 3.46 -6.52 -8.13
N ALA A 177 3.03 -6.31 -6.90
CA ALA A 177 3.36 -7.13 -5.75
C ALA A 177 2.16 -7.19 -4.80
N ALA A 178 2.02 -8.30 -4.10
CA ALA A 178 0.99 -8.51 -3.09
C ALA A 178 1.51 -8.06 -1.72
N TYR A 179 0.83 -7.10 -1.09
CA TYR A 179 1.28 -6.48 0.16
C TYR A 179 0.53 -7.05 1.38
N ALA A 180 0.77 -8.32 1.69
CA ALA A 180 0.22 -8.98 2.87
C ALA A 180 0.60 -8.25 4.18
N SER A 181 1.80 -7.66 4.24
CA SER A 181 2.25 -6.87 5.39
C SER A 181 1.38 -5.65 5.65
N SER A 182 0.91 -4.95 4.60
CA SER A 182 0.00 -3.80 4.76
C SER A 182 -1.34 -4.21 5.39
N VAL A 183 -1.82 -5.42 5.07
CA VAL A 183 -3.03 -5.98 5.69
C VAL A 183 -2.82 -6.19 7.19
N LEU A 184 -1.73 -6.85 7.58
CA LEU A 184 -1.42 -7.11 9.00
C LEU A 184 -1.20 -5.81 9.76
N MET A 185 -0.41 -4.88 9.20
CA MET A 185 -0.06 -3.61 9.84
C MET A 185 -1.23 -2.63 9.99
N ALA A 186 -2.31 -2.80 9.25
CA ALA A 186 -3.52 -2.00 9.38
C ALA A 186 -4.64 -2.77 10.13
N GLY A 187 -4.86 -4.03 9.80
CA GLY A 187 -5.96 -4.84 10.35
C GLY A 187 -5.77 -5.17 11.82
N ILE A 188 -4.57 -5.58 12.23
CA ILE A 188 -4.30 -5.95 13.62
C ILE A 188 -4.42 -4.75 14.57
N PRO A 189 -3.81 -3.58 14.31
CA PRO A 189 -4.05 -2.40 15.13
C PRO A 189 -5.53 -2.00 15.23
N ALA A 190 -6.29 -2.13 14.13
CA ALA A 190 -7.73 -1.87 14.15
C ALA A 190 -8.49 -2.85 15.07
N LYS A 191 -8.13 -4.16 15.05
CA LYS A 191 -8.69 -5.14 16.00
C LYS A 191 -8.31 -4.85 17.45
N VAL A 192 -7.05 -4.52 17.71
CA VAL A 192 -6.60 -4.12 19.05
C VAL A 192 -7.31 -2.87 19.54
N ALA A 193 -7.57 -1.92 18.64
CA ALA A 193 -8.35 -0.72 18.92
C ALA A 193 -9.87 -0.98 19.05
N ARG A 194 -10.34 -2.23 18.90
CA ARG A 194 -11.73 -2.66 19.01
C ARG A 194 -12.65 -2.00 17.98
N VAL A 195 -12.15 -1.74 16.78
CA VAL A 195 -12.98 -1.32 15.65
C VAL A 195 -14.04 -2.38 15.38
N SER A 196 -15.31 -1.97 15.27
CA SER A 196 -16.43 -2.91 15.18
C SER A 196 -16.45 -3.68 13.86
N GLU A 197 -16.07 -3.05 12.75
CA GLU A 197 -16.04 -3.68 11.44
C GLU A 197 -14.82 -3.17 10.65
N ILE A 198 -14.00 -4.10 10.15
CA ILE A 198 -12.83 -3.82 9.32
C ILE A 198 -13.11 -4.37 7.94
N ILE A 199 -13.12 -3.49 6.94
CA ILE A 199 -13.22 -3.90 5.54
C ILE A 199 -11.90 -3.69 4.82
N LEU A 200 -11.65 -4.47 3.78
CA LEU A 200 -10.45 -4.34 2.96
C LEU A 200 -10.82 -4.30 1.48
N CYS A 201 -10.20 -3.39 0.73
CA CYS A 201 -10.22 -3.36 -0.73
C CYS A 201 -8.83 -3.68 -1.28
N SER A 202 -8.76 -4.58 -2.25
CA SER A 202 -7.53 -4.89 -3.00
C SER A 202 -7.88 -5.26 -4.44
N PRO A 203 -7.06 -4.86 -5.44
CA PRO A 203 -7.33 -5.14 -6.84
C PRO A 203 -7.48 -6.64 -7.09
N PRO A 204 -8.41 -7.05 -7.97
CA PRO A 204 -8.53 -8.44 -8.39
C PRO A 204 -7.35 -8.89 -9.25
N GLN A 205 -7.04 -10.18 -9.20
CA GLN A 205 -6.22 -10.87 -10.18
C GLN A 205 -7.12 -11.41 -11.30
N LYS A 206 -6.56 -12.14 -12.27
CA LYS A 206 -7.28 -12.69 -13.43
C LYS A 206 -8.44 -13.62 -13.05
N ASP A 207 -8.40 -14.21 -11.88
CA ASP A 207 -9.44 -15.08 -11.33
C ASP A 207 -10.58 -14.32 -10.63
N GLY A 208 -10.56 -12.98 -10.66
CA GLY A 208 -11.57 -12.12 -10.03
C GLY A 208 -11.37 -11.86 -8.53
N TYR A 209 -10.33 -12.43 -7.92
CA TYR A 209 -10.07 -12.27 -6.49
C TYR A 209 -8.75 -11.55 -6.24
N PRO A 210 -8.57 -10.86 -5.11
CA PRO A 210 -7.26 -10.39 -4.67
C PRO A 210 -6.25 -11.52 -4.52
N ALA A 211 -4.96 -11.20 -4.57
CA ALA A 211 -3.89 -12.19 -4.45
C ALA A 211 -4.07 -13.10 -3.22
N LYS A 212 -3.85 -14.42 -3.37
CA LYS A 212 -4.03 -15.42 -2.29
C LYS A 212 -3.37 -15.02 -0.97
N VAL A 213 -2.16 -14.48 -1.02
CA VAL A 213 -1.44 -14.06 0.18
C VAL A 213 -2.10 -12.86 0.89
N VAL A 214 -2.76 -11.96 0.14
CA VAL A 214 -3.55 -10.86 0.71
C VAL A 214 -4.79 -11.42 1.39
N LEU A 215 -5.51 -12.35 0.74
CA LEU A 215 -6.69 -13.01 1.31
C LEU A 215 -6.35 -13.80 2.58
N ALA A 216 -5.23 -14.52 2.58
CA ALA A 216 -4.73 -15.23 3.75
C ALA A 216 -4.38 -14.28 4.90
N ALA A 217 -3.71 -13.17 4.60
CA ALA A 217 -3.42 -12.14 5.60
C ALA A 217 -4.68 -11.49 6.18
N CYS A 218 -5.75 -11.35 5.38
CA CYS A 218 -7.05 -10.88 5.88
C CYS A 218 -7.65 -11.81 6.93
N GLU A 219 -7.59 -13.13 6.71
CA GLU A 219 -8.06 -14.11 7.71
C GLU A 219 -7.21 -14.07 8.99
N ILE A 220 -5.88 -13.99 8.86
CA ILE A 220 -4.95 -13.88 9.99
C ILE A 220 -5.20 -12.59 10.79
N ALA A 221 -5.40 -11.46 10.11
CA ALA A 221 -5.66 -10.16 10.75
C ALA A 221 -7.09 -10.01 11.28
N GLY A 222 -7.99 -10.94 10.96
CA GLY A 222 -9.39 -10.88 11.35
C GLY A 222 -10.17 -9.77 10.65
N VAL A 223 -9.90 -9.51 9.37
CA VAL A 223 -10.68 -8.59 8.53
C VAL A 223 -12.07 -9.16 8.30
N ASP A 224 -13.11 -8.33 8.51
CA ASP A 224 -14.50 -8.81 8.48
C ASP A 224 -15.00 -9.02 7.05
N ARG A 225 -14.75 -8.04 6.14
CA ARG A 225 -15.20 -8.11 4.74
C ARG A 225 -14.06 -7.72 3.79
N VAL A 226 -14.00 -8.36 2.64
CA VAL A 226 -12.97 -8.09 1.61
C VAL A 226 -13.65 -7.85 0.28
N PHE A 227 -13.19 -6.83 -0.45
CA PHE A 227 -13.72 -6.45 -1.76
C PHE A 227 -12.60 -6.51 -2.82
N ALA A 228 -12.93 -7.06 -3.97
CA ALA A 228 -12.04 -7.15 -5.13
C ALA A 228 -12.05 -5.83 -5.91
N LEU A 229 -11.52 -4.76 -5.31
CA LEU A 229 -11.55 -3.41 -5.84
C LEU A 229 -10.17 -2.75 -5.75
N GLY A 230 -9.77 -2.08 -6.83
CA GLY A 230 -8.49 -1.40 -6.96
C GLY A 230 -8.57 0.12 -7.12
N GLY A 231 -7.43 0.77 -6.95
CA GLY A 231 -7.22 2.17 -7.32
C GLY A 231 -8.09 3.20 -6.60
N ALA A 232 -8.30 4.33 -7.27
CA ALA A 232 -9.13 5.43 -6.78
C ALA A 232 -10.61 5.03 -6.57
N GLY A 233 -11.11 4.07 -7.36
CA GLY A 233 -12.46 3.54 -7.22
C GLY A 233 -12.71 2.90 -5.86
N ALA A 234 -11.76 2.12 -5.35
CA ALA A 234 -11.83 1.51 -4.03
C ALA A 234 -11.88 2.57 -2.90
N ILE A 235 -11.08 3.64 -3.02
CA ILE A 235 -11.06 4.75 -2.07
C ILE A 235 -12.42 5.48 -2.07
N ALA A 236 -12.95 5.79 -3.25
CA ALA A 236 -14.26 6.43 -3.39
C ALA A 236 -15.39 5.54 -2.82
N ALA A 237 -15.36 4.23 -3.11
CA ALA A 237 -16.35 3.29 -2.57
C ALA A 237 -16.34 3.25 -1.03
N MET A 238 -15.16 3.19 -0.41
CA MET A 238 -15.04 3.23 1.04
C MET A 238 -15.47 4.58 1.64
N ALA A 239 -15.20 5.70 0.94
CA ALA A 239 -15.52 7.04 1.42
C ALA A 239 -17.04 7.33 1.41
N TYR A 240 -17.74 6.95 0.34
CA TYR A 240 -19.15 7.30 0.15
C TYR A 240 -20.12 6.15 0.41
N GLY A 241 -19.64 4.92 0.34
CA GLY A 241 -20.46 3.73 0.30
C GLY A 241 -21.04 3.49 -1.09
N THR A 242 -21.39 2.25 -1.38
CA THR A 242 -22.14 1.82 -2.55
C THR A 242 -23.16 0.76 -2.11
N GLU A 243 -23.84 0.12 -3.06
CA GLU A 243 -24.80 -0.95 -2.73
C GLU A 243 -24.13 -2.12 -2.01
N SER A 244 -22.89 -2.48 -2.42
CA SER A 244 -22.13 -3.59 -1.82
C SER A 244 -21.13 -3.14 -0.75
N VAL A 245 -20.47 -1.99 -0.95
CA VAL A 245 -19.37 -1.52 -0.09
C VAL A 245 -19.92 -0.55 0.95
N PRO A 246 -19.82 -0.85 2.24
CA PRO A 246 -20.29 0.07 3.27
C PRO A 246 -19.33 1.27 3.41
N ARG A 247 -19.89 2.47 3.64
CA ARG A 247 -19.10 3.66 4.01
C ARG A 247 -18.34 3.42 5.30
N VAL A 248 -17.10 3.94 5.35
CA VAL A 248 -16.21 3.83 6.50
C VAL A 248 -15.96 5.19 7.19
N ASP A 249 -15.48 5.15 8.43
CA ASP A 249 -15.11 6.35 9.19
C ASP A 249 -13.68 6.81 8.89
N ARG A 250 -12.80 5.85 8.51
CA ARG A 250 -11.41 6.11 8.17
C ARG A 250 -10.91 5.14 7.11
N ILE A 251 -10.10 5.65 6.18
CA ILE A 251 -9.39 4.86 5.16
C ILE A 251 -7.91 4.89 5.48
N VAL A 252 -7.28 3.70 5.49
CA VAL A 252 -5.85 3.53 5.73
C VAL A 252 -5.21 2.62 4.68
N GLY A 253 -3.90 2.69 4.53
CA GLY A 253 -3.12 1.82 3.66
C GLY A 253 -2.41 2.57 2.53
N PRO A 254 -1.29 2.02 2.03
CA PRO A 254 -0.49 2.62 0.97
C PRO A 254 -1.15 2.47 -0.39
N GLY A 255 -0.78 3.33 -1.35
CA GLY A 255 -1.27 3.24 -2.72
C GLY A 255 -0.38 3.96 -3.72
N ASN A 256 -0.76 3.91 -4.99
CA ASN A 256 -0.12 4.67 -6.05
C ASN A 256 -0.63 6.13 -6.08
N ALA A 257 -0.16 6.94 -7.03
CA ALA A 257 -0.55 8.35 -7.16
C ALA A 257 -2.06 8.58 -7.25
N TYR A 258 -2.82 7.68 -7.90
CA TYR A 258 -4.28 7.78 -7.98
C TYR A 258 -4.96 7.50 -6.65
N VAL A 259 -4.43 6.54 -5.87
CA VAL A 259 -4.93 6.23 -4.52
C VAL A 259 -4.65 7.39 -3.56
N ALA A 260 -3.44 7.94 -3.60
CA ALA A 260 -3.04 9.10 -2.80
C ALA A 260 -3.92 10.32 -3.13
N GLU A 261 -4.09 10.63 -4.41
CA GLU A 261 -4.95 11.72 -4.88
C GLU A 261 -6.42 11.49 -4.49
N ALA A 262 -6.94 10.26 -4.63
CA ALA A 262 -8.30 9.96 -4.21
C ALA A 262 -8.50 10.19 -2.70
N LYS A 263 -7.55 9.76 -1.86
CA LYS A 263 -7.58 10.05 -0.42
C LYS A 263 -7.63 11.55 -0.14
N LEU A 264 -6.83 12.35 -0.85
CA LEU A 264 -6.86 13.82 -0.72
C LEU A 264 -8.23 14.38 -1.07
N GLN A 265 -8.83 13.95 -2.18
CA GLN A 265 -10.13 14.45 -2.64
C GLN A 265 -11.26 14.09 -1.67
N VAL A 266 -11.22 12.91 -1.05
CA VAL A 266 -12.27 12.47 -0.11
C VAL A 266 -11.97 12.84 1.35
N SER A 267 -10.85 13.49 1.65
CA SER A 267 -10.41 13.77 3.03
C SER A 267 -11.31 14.69 3.84
N ARG A 268 -12.22 15.41 3.17
CA ARG A 268 -13.25 16.22 3.83
C ARG A 268 -14.45 15.42 4.27
N ASP A 269 -14.67 14.25 3.68
CA ASP A 269 -15.86 13.40 3.87
C ASP A 269 -15.55 12.18 4.74
N VAL A 270 -14.30 11.74 4.78
CA VAL A 270 -13.82 10.56 5.51
C VAL A 270 -12.43 10.80 6.09
N GLY A 271 -12.12 10.24 7.26
CA GLY A 271 -10.76 10.29 7.81
C GLY A 271 -9.78 9.51 6.94
N ILE A 272 -8.55 10.02 6.78
CA ILE A 272 -7.47 9.32 6.08
C ILE A 272 -6.24 9.19 6.98
N ASP A 273 -5.32 8.27 6.65
CA ASP A 273 -4.02 8.13 7.34
C ASP A 273 -3.00 9.15 6.82
N SER A 274 -2.79 9.12 5.52
CA SER A 274 -1.82 9.97 4.80
C SER A 274 -2.23 10.03 3.33
N PRO A 275 -2.01 11.18 2.67
CA PRO A 275 -2.17 11.28 1.22
C PRO A 275 -1.02 10.56 0.48
#